data_4b93ab0a28dc0c706dff4f40e1709dd4
#
_entry.id   4b93ab0a28dc0c706dff4f40e1709dd4
#
_cell.length_a   1.000
_cell.length_b   1.000
_cell.length_c   1.000
_cell.angle_alpha   90.00
_cell.angle_beta   90.00
_cell.angle_gamma   90.00
#
_symmetry.space_group_name_H-M   'P 1'
#
loop_
_entity.id
_entity.type
_entity.pdbx_description
1 polymer ?
#
loop_
_entity_poly.entity_id
_entity_poly.type
_entity_poly.pdbx_seq_one_letter_code
_entity_poly.pdbx_strand_id
1 'polypeptide(L)'
;MPGVAWGALVLACVGSRLAAAISYVEDPDSLRFALSVADEYDIAALQPHFPGYPVFWAAAELFYLPTGSFSTSFSIVGGLATAGIVWALLRLRGASLRSGEGGAIAGAVFFAPLLWLMGTRYMPDLLGTANALAALAVLVGALFPENEDFDEEAALAGIVLTGLLAGLRLSSLPLVIGPALWALGRSRRPGRLVGAGMASVAVWLVPMILDTGFWTLVEVAWGQTTGHFTEFGGTVQTESDLSRRVAGFVRGLWADGLGAWWPGRHGLTAVVGGGVLALGGAGVRRLCRDGVFGRRRFLWIGACAATYAVWIFFFQNVVHKSRHVLPLLPLLLVPLAVGGVALWRRGWWGRGVVGAGFAAYVAVALVLVGQHQDPTAVAQAKTYVANQSEGEPVQVASVPLINDYLRAQQVDARYLSVEDSADVRELRRSDAPDRKTLVVGTYASVLKRRPDSVRTFYHNPFVNRMWPEVTVYVYDH
;
A
#
# COMPACT_ATOMS: atom_id res chain seq x y z
N MET A 1 19.92 23.95 14.30
CA MET A 1 19.71 23.84 12.84
C MET A 1 18.63 22.79 12.56
N PRO A 2 17.39 23.16 12.19
CA PRO A 2 16.31 22.20 11.91
C PRO A 2 16.60 21.33 10.70
N GLY A 3 17.27 21.85 9.67
CA GLY A 3 17.58 21.11 8.43
C GLY A 3 18.39 19.83 8.64
N VAL A 4 19.36 19.83 9.57
CA VAL A 4 20.19 18.63 9.83
C VAL A 4 19.38 17.44 10.32
N ALA A 5 18.40 17.68 11.23
CA ALA A 5 17.54 16.60 11.74
C ALA A 5 16.63 16.01 10.63
N TRP A 6 16.11 16.86 9.74
CA TRP A 6 15.34 16.41 8.59
C TRP A 6 16.19 15.68 7.57
N GLY A 7 17.40 16.18 7.26
CA GLY A 7 18.33 15.48 6.38
C GLY A 7 18.70 14.10 6.91
N ALA A 8 18.98 13.98 8.21
CA ALA A 8 19.26 12.69 8.86
C ALA A 8 18.07 11.74 8.79
N LEU A 9 16.83 12.22 9.02
CA LEU A 9 15.63 11.41 8.90
C LEU A 9 15.42 10.90 7.48
N VAL A 10 15.54 11.78 6.47
CA VAL A 10 15.39 11.40 5.05
C VAL A 10 16.44 10.34 4.69
N LEU A 11 17.71 10.57 5.03
CA LEU A 11 18.78 9.62 4.78
C LEU A 11 18.54 8.27 5.48
N ALA A 12 18.06 8.28 6.72
CA ALA A 12 17.72 7.06 7.43
C ALA A 12 16.54 6.32 6.77
N CYS A 13 15.48 7.05 6.36
CA CYS A 13 14.34 6.46 5.67
C CYS A 13 14.76 5.85 4.33
N VAL A 14 15.46 6.59 3.48
CA VAL A 14 15.90 6.10 2.17
C VAL A 14 16.92 4.96 2.33
N GLY A 15 17.96 5.15 3.14
CA GLY A 15 19.00 4.15 3.33
C GLY A 15 18.48 2.82 3.89
N SER A 16 17.53 2.87 4.84
CA SER A 16 16.92 1.65 5.38
C SER A 16 16.04 0.92 4.37
N ARG A 17 15.33 1.64 3.48
CA ARG A 17 14.51 0.99 2.42
C ARG A 17 15.39 0.43 1.33
N LEU A 18 16.48 1.10 0.98
CA LEU A 18 17.48 0.54 0.06
C LEU A 18 18.13 -0.73 0.62
N ALA A 19 18.49 -0.74 1.91
CA ALA A 19 19.04 -1.94 2.56
C ALA A 19 18.04 -3.11 2.65
N ALA A 20 16.75 -2.82 2.62
CA ALA A 20 15.65 -3.80 2.66
C ALA A 20 14.99 -4.02 1.30
N ALA A 21 15.57 -3.50 0.22
CA ALA A 21 15.02 -3.61 -1.12
C ALA A 21 14.88 -5.07 -1.56
N ILE A 22 13.75 -5.40 -2.20
CA ILE A 22 13.52 -6.73 -2.78
C ILE A 22 14.03 -6.76 -4.22
N SER A 23 14.62 -7.88 -4.63
CA SER A 23 15.20 -8.06 -5.98
C SER A 23 14.30 -8.89 -6.90
N TYR A 24 13.10 -9.21 -6.48
CA TYR A 24 12.13 -10.01 -7.21
C TYR A 24 10.79 -9.28 -7.34
N VAL A 25 9.97 -9.70 -8.28
CA VAL A 25 8.60 -9.20 -8.44
C VAL A 25 7.67 -9.97 -7.51
N GLU A 26 7.04 -9.24 -6.58
CA GLU A 26 6.31 -9.84 -5.45
C GLU A 26 4.98 -10.49 -5.86
N ASP A 27 4.26 -9.85 -6.74
CA ASP A 27 2.94 -10.27 -7.20
C ASP A 27 2.59 -9.61 -8.56
N PRO A 28 1.48 -10.02 -9.20
CA PRO A 28 1.08 -9.43 -10.48
C PRO A 28 0.82 -7.92 -10.46
N ASP A 29 0.33 -7.37 -9.34
CA ASP A 29 0.14 -5.91 -9.25
C ASP A 29 1.52 -5.20 -9.26
N SER A 30 2.50 -5.71 -8.51
CA SER A 30 3.89 -5.21 -8.49
C SER A 30 4.57 -5.33 -9.85
N LEU A 31 4.28 -6.42 -10.59
CA LEU A 31 4.79 -6.62 -11.95
C LEU A 31 4.37 -5.49 -12.88
N ARG A 32 3.08 -5.15 -12.87
CA ARG A 32 2.53 -4.10 -13.73
C ARG A 32 3.19 -2.74 -13.52
N PHE A 33 3.54 -2.42 -12.27
CA PHE A 33 4.30 -1.20 -11.97
C PHE A 33 5.78 -1.32 -12.33
N ALA A 34 6.39 -2.48 -12.18
CA ALA A 34 7.78 -2.69 -12.59
C ALA A 34 7.92 -2.58 -14.12
N LEU A 35 7.01 -3.19 -14.88
CA LEU A 35 6.99 -3.11 -16.36
C LEU A 35 6.75 -1.69 -16.85
N SER A 36 5.84 -0.94 -16.22
CA SER A 36 5.59 0.46 -16.61
C SER A 36 6.81 1.37 -16.52
N VAL A 37 7.78 1.00 -15.69
CA VAL A 37 9.03 1.77 -15.48
C VAL A 37 10.18 1.18 -16.30
N ALA A 38 10.27 -0.17 -16.39
CA ALA A 38 11.40 -0.84 -17.03
C ALA A 38 11.21 -1.08 -18.53
N ASP A 39 9.97 -1.08 -19.03
CA ASP A 39 9.62 -1.39 -20.41
C ASP A 39 8.82 -0.23 -21.02
N GLU A 40 7.51 -0.20 -20.85
CA GLU A 40 6.65 0.83 -21.44
C GLU A 40 5.49 1.19 -20.49
N TYR A 41 5.19 2.49 -20.39
CA TYR A 41 3.99 2.97 -19.71
C TYR A 41 2.80 2.85 -20.65
N ASP A 42 2.03 1.76 -20.52
CA ASP A 42 0.84 1.49 -21.35
C ASP A 42 -0.35 1.05 -20.47
N ILE A 43 -1.32 1.95 -20.29
CA ILE A 43 -2.52 1.68 -19.49
C ILE A 43 -3.43 0.65 -20.18
N ALA A 44 -3.43 0.58 -21.52
CA ALA A 44 -4.23 -0.38 -22.27
C ALA A 44 -3.69 -1.80 -22.11
N ALA A 45 -2.36 -1.94 -22.00
CA ALA A 45 -1.69 -3.20 -21.66
C ALA A 45 -1.67 -3.48 -20.15
N LEU A 46 -2.35 -2.67 -19.32
CA LEU A 46 -2.33 -2.75 -17.85
C LEU A 46 -0.93 -2.53 -17.23
N GLN A 47 -0.11 -1.70 -17.84
CA GLN A 47 1.24 -1.33 -17.42
C GLN A 47 1.34 0.18 -17.11
N PRO A 48 0.81 0.63 -15.95
CA PRO A 48 0.03 -0.07 -14.94
C PRO A 48 -1.48 -0.08 -15.27
N HIS A 49 -2.26 -0.82 -14.47
CA HIS A 49 -3.73 -0.80 -14.59
C HIS A 49 -4.33 0.58 -14.28
N PHE A 50 -5.56 0.84 -14.75
CA PHE A 50 -6.28 2.10 -14.44
C PHE A 50 -6.34 2.36 -12.91
N PRO A 51 -6.15 3.62 -12.44
CA PRO A 51 -6.09 4.89 -13.18
C PRO A 51 -4.70 5.28 -13.73
N GLY A 52 -3.78 4.35 -13.95
CA GLY A 52 -2.49 4.60 -14.57
C GLY A 52 -1.40 5.14 -13.63
N TYR A 53 -1.77 5.76 -12.52
CA TYR A 53 -0.84 6.29 -11.50
C TYR A 53 0.31 7.16 -12.05
N PRO A 54 0.06 8.09 -12.98
CA PRO A 54 1.10 8.77 -13.75
C PRO A 54 2.08 9.56 -12.90
N VAL A 55 1.62 10.16 -11.78
CA VAL A 55 2.51 10.89 -10.86
C VAL A 55 3.41 9.93 -10.07
N PHE A 56 2.93 8.72 -9.75
CA PHE A 56 3.76 7.71 -9.12
C PHE A 56 4.79 7.14 -10.10
N TRP A 57 4.34 6.82 -11.32
CA TRP A 57 5.22 6.38 -12.40
C TRP A 57 6.35 7.38 -12.63
N ALA A 58 6.03 8.66 -12.82
CA ALA A 58 7.04 9.71 -13.03
C ALA A 58 8.02 9.83 -11.84
N ALA A 59 7.54 9.68 -10.60
CA ALA A 59 8.40 9.67 -9.42
C ALA A 59 9.34 8.45 -9.39
N ALA A 60 8.86 7.27 -9.81
CA ALA A 60 9.69 6.07 -9.91
C ALA A 60 10.68 6.17 -11.07
N GLU A 61 10.25 6.62 -12.23
CA GLU A 61 11.06 6.82 -13.44
C GLU A 61 12.23 7.77 -13.19
N LEU A 62 12.00 8.86 -12.44
CA LEU A 62 13.05 9.82 -12.08
C LEU A 62 14.26 9.16 -11.41
N PHE A 63 14.05 8.11 -10.62
CA PHE A 63 15.13 7.37 -9.97
C PHE A 63 15.56 6.12 -10.76
N TYR A 64 14.69 5.62 -11.65
CA TYR A 64 15.02 4.50 -12.52
C TYR A 64 16.03 4.89 -13.60
N LEU A 65 15.83 6.05 -14.25
CA LEU A 65 16.73 6.54 -15.30
C LEU A 65 18.22 6.54 -14.91
N PRO A 66 18.65 7.04 -13.72
CA PRO A 66 20.04 7.00 -13.34
C PRO A 66 20.52 5.66 -12.77
N THR A 67 19.63 4.77 -12.30
CA THR A 67 20.01 3.54 -11.59
C THR A 67 19.84 2.27 -12.40
N GLY A 68 18.95 2.27 -13.41
CA GLY A 68 18.58 1.09 -14.19
C GLY A 68 17.94 -0.02 -13.33
N SER A 69 17.47 0.31 -12.10
CA SER A 69 16.98 -0.66 -11.14
C SER A 69 15.63 -0.21 -10.54
N PHE A 70 14.55 -0.91 -10.90
CA PHE A 70 13.23 -0.65 -10.31
C PHE A 70 13.23 -0.91 -8.79
N SER A 71 13.97 -1.93 -8.30
CA SER A 71 14.14 -2.21 -6.88
C SER A 71 14.70 -0.99 -6.12
N THR A 72 15.75 -0.38 -6.64
CA THR A 72 16.38 0.84 -6.09
C THR A 72 15.42 2.03 -6.18
N SER A 73 14.81 2.23 -7.34
CA SER A 73 13.91 3.34 -7.61
C SER A 73 12.71 3.34 -6.65
N PHE A 74 11.97 2.25 -6.56
CA PHE A 74 10.80 2.15 -5.67
C PHE A 74 11.18 2.26 -4.20
N SER A 75 12.35 1.75 -3.79
CA SER A 75 12.85 1.87 -2.41
C SER A 75 13.21 3.31 -2.04
N ILE A 76 13.77 4.10 -2.97
CA ILE A 76 14.01 5.54 -2.77
C ILE A 76 12.68 6.27 -2.59
N VAL A 77 11.73 6.05 -3.51
CA VAL A 77 10.38 6.65 -3.44
C VAL A 77 9.69 6.29 -2.14
N GLY A 78 9.77 5.04 -1.70
CA GLY A 78 9.21 4.57 -0.43
C GLY A 78 9.87 5.20 0.80
N GLY A 79 11.18 5.40 0.77
CA GLY A 79 11.92 6.10 1.82
C GLY A 79 11.51 7.58 1.93
N LEU A 80 11.41 8.28 0.80
CA LEU A 80 10.93 9.67 0.73
C LEU A 80 9.49 9.78 1.21
N ALA A 81 8.61 8.86 0.80
CA ALA A 81 7.23 8.80 1.26
C ALA A 81 7.14 8.61 2.78
N THR A 82 7.98 7.75 3.37
CA THR A 82 8.05 7.56 4.83
C THR A 82 8.39 8.87 5.56
N ALA A 83 9.39 9.60 5.08
CA ALA A 83 9.75 10.91 5.63
C ALA A 83 8.62 11.95 5.45
N GLY A 84 7.91 11.92 4.30
CA GLY A 84 6.73 12.73 4.02
C GLY A 84 5.57 12.45 5.00
N ILE A 85 5.32 11.19 5.36
CA ILE A 85 4.33 10.82 6.38
C ILE A 85 4.70 11.42 7.73
N VAL A 86 5.97 11.31 8.15
CA VAL A 86 6.44 11.93 9.41
C VAL A 86 6.19 13.43 9.38
N TRP A 87 6.56 14.12 8.29
CA TRP A 87 6.31 15.55 8.14
C TRP A 87 4.83 15.91 8.28
N ALA A 88 3.96 15.18 7.60
CA ALA A 88 2.52 15.44 7.63
C ALA A 88 1.94 15.27 9.04
N LEU A 89 2.32 14.21 9.77
CA LEU A 89 1.85 13.98 11.14
C LEU A 89 2.36 15.03 12.11
N LEU A 90 3.63 15.45 12.00
CA LEU A 90 4.19 16.51 12.82
C LEU A 90 3.46 17.84 12.59
N ARG A 91 3.13 18.17 11.34
CA ARG A 91 2.34 19.35 10.98
C ARG A 91 0.89 19.25 11.49
N LEU A 92 0.23 18.10 11.33
CA LEU A 92 -1.10 17.84 11.89
C LEU A 92 -1.12 17.98 13.41
N ARG A 93 -0.06 17.54 14.10
CA ARG A 93 0.04 17.59 15.56
C ARG A 93 0.51 18.96 16.09
N GLY A 94 1.20 19.74 15.28
CA GLY A 94 1.90 20.96 15.71
C GLY A 94 3.15 20.62 16.52
N ALA A 95 3.84 19.52 16.21
CA ALA A 95 5.03 19.08 16.94
C ALA A 95 6.32 19.28 16.12
N SER A 96 7.42 19.59 16.81
CA SER A 96 8.75 19.65 16.18
C SER A 96 9.39 18.25 16.17
N LEU A 97 10.10 17.89 15.09
CA LEU A 97 10.86 16.64 15.00
C LEU A 97 11.86 16.46 16.18
N ARG A 98 12.39 17.54 16.72
CA ARG A 98 13.33 17.53 17.86
C ARG A 98 12.67 17.39 19.22
N SER A 99 11.36 17.52 19.31
CA SER A 99 10.63 17.27 20.54
C SER A 99 10.57 15.76 20.83
N GLY A 100 10.45 15.40 22.10
CA GLY A 100 10.27 14.00 22.49
C GLY A 100 9.04 13.36 21.82
N GLU A 101 7.97 14.14 21.61
CA GLU A 101 6.77 13.69 20.90
C GLU A 101 7.04 13.52 19.41
N GLY A 102 7.76 14.46 18.79
CA GLY A 102 8.12 14.36 17.37
C GLY A 102 9.06 13.20 17.09
N GLY A 103 10.05 12.97 17.92
CA GLY A 103 10.93 11.80 17.84
C GLY A 103 10.17 10.48 18.02
N ALA A 104 9.20 10.42 18.94
CA ALA A 104 8.34 9.25 19.13
C ALA A 104 7.42 8.99 17.91
N ILE A 105 6.85 10.04 17.29
CA ILE A 105 6.07 9.92 16.05
C ILE A 105 6.98 9.41 14.92
N ALA A 106 8.17 9.99 14.74
CA ALA A 106 9.11 9.56 13.72
C ALA A 106 9.53 8.09 13.89
N GLY A 107 9.86 7.66 15.11
CA GLY A 107 10.19 6.28 15.41
C GLY A 107 9.03 5.32 15.19
N ALA A 108 7.81 5.69 15.58
CA ALA A 108 6.62 4.88 15.36
C ALA A 108 6.31 4.68 13.87
N VAL A 109 6.42 5.73 13.05
CA VAL A 109 6.25 5.67 11.59
C VAL A 109 7.37 4.87 10.92
N PHE A 110 8.62 5.14 11.31
CA PHE A 110 9.80 4.51 10.73
C PHE A 110 9.76 2.98 10.85
N PHE A 111 9.36 2.46 12.02
CA PHE A 111 9.30 1.04 12.33
C PHE A 111 7.90 0.43 12.17
N ALA A 112 6.90 1.15 11.65
CA ALA A 112 5.60 0.58 11.39
C ALA A 112 5.70 -0.55 10.35
N PRO A 113 5.35 -1.82 10.70
CA PRO A 113 5.59 -2.96 9.83
C PRO A 113 5.02 -2.77 8.43
N LEU A 114 3.73 -2.44 8.31
CA LEU A 114 3.09 -2.27 7.01
C LEU A 114 3.64 -1.07 6.22
N LEU A 115 4.00 0.05 6.90
CA LEU A 115 4.62 1.19 6.22
C LEU A 115 6.01 0.85 5.71
N TRP A 116 6.76 0.03 6.45
CA TRP A 116 8.08 -0.41 6.01
C TRP A 116 7.98 -1.32 4.79
N LEU A 117 7.16 -2.38 4.87
CA LEU A 117 6.95 -3.31 3.76
C LEU A 117 6.47 -2.58 2.49
N MET A 118 5.51 -1.66 2.64
CA MET A 118 5.02 -0.85 1.51
C MET A 118 6.09 0.11 0.96
N GLY A 119 7.10 0.45 1.75
CA GLY A 119 8.22 1.30 1.32
C GLY A 119 9.24 0.60 0.43
N THR A 120 9.18 -0.72 0.30
CA THR A 120 10.07 -1.53 -0.57
C THR A 120 9.30 -2.25 -1.67
N ARG A 121 7.98 -2.20 -1.68
CA ARG A 121 7.11 -2.73 -2.73
C ARG A 121 7.05 -1.82 -3.95
N TYR A 122 6.87 -2.42 -5.12
CA TYR A 122 6.72 -1.69 -6.38
C TYR A 122 5.25 -1.24 -6.52
N MET A 123 4.83 -0.30 -5.64
CA MET A 123 3.43 0.13 -5.55
C MET A 123 3.25 1.59 -5.12
N PRO A 124 2.19 2.27 -5.60
CA PRO A 124 1.92 3.68 -5.34
C PRO A 124 1.40 3.97 -3.93
N ASP A 125 1.05 2.95 -3.15
CA ASP A 125 0.25 3.05 -1.93
C ASP A 125 0.90 3.93 -0.86
N LEU A 126 2.21 3.81 -0.65
CA LEU A 126 2.90 4.58 0.39
C LEU A 126 3.09 6.05 -0.01
N LEU A 127 3.47 6.33 -1.27
CA LEU A 127 3.58 7.70 -1.75
C LEU A 127 2.21 8.38 -1.80
N GLY A 128 1.17 7.66 -2.24
CA GLY A 128 -0.21 8.13 -2.18
C GLY A 128 -0.66 8.46 -0.76
N THR A 129 -0.30 7.62 0.22
CA THR A 129 -0.56 7.87 1.66
C THR A 129 0.18 9.13 2.15
N ALA A 130 1.45 9.28 1.81
CA ALA A 130 2.24 10.45 2.17
C ALA A 130 1.64 11.74 1.61
N ASN A 131 1.27 11.75 0.34
CA ASN A 131 0.63 12.90 -0.31
C ASN A 131 -0.77 13.18 0.29
N ALA A 132 -1.60 12.17 0.52
CA ALA A 132 -2.92 12.34 1.12
C ALA A 132 -2.84 12.98 2.52
N LEU A 133 -1.91 12.51 3.35
CA LEU A 133 -1.67 13.08 4.68
C LEU A 133 -1.06 14.48 4.60
N ALA A 134 -0.19 14.75 3.62
CA ALA A 134 0.36 16.08 3.38
C ALA A 134 -0.75 17.07 2.96
N ALA A 135 -1.59 16.68 2.01
CA ALA A 135 -2.74 17.48 1.59
C ALA A 135 -3.69 17.73 2.78
N LEU A 136 -4.02 16.70 3.57
CA LEU A 136 -4.83 16.84 4.77
C LEU A 136 -4.21 17.82 5.77
N ALA A 137 -2.89 17.71 6.02
CA ALA A 137 -2.18 18.57 6.97
C ALA A 137 -2.17 20.03 6.55
N VAL A 138 -1.98 20.27 5.26
CA VAL A 138 -1.94 21.63 4.69
C VAL A 138 -3.34 22.25 4.65
N LEU A 139 -4.35 21.51 4.17
CA LEU A 139 -5.74 21.97 4.12
C LEU A 139 -6.32 22.24 5.52
N VAL A 140 -6.10 21.33 6.47
CA VAL A 140 -6.54 21.53 7.85
C VAL A 140 -5.80 22.70 8.49
N GLY A 141 -4.51 22.90 8.17
CA GLY A 141 -3.76 24.08 8.59
C GLY A 141 -4.35 25.38 8.05
N ALA A 142 -4.75 25.40 6.77
CA ALA A 142 -5.38 26.55 6.12
C ALA A 142 -6.76 26.89 6.71
N LEU A 143 -7.54 25.86 7.03
CA LEU A 143 -8.91 26.01 7.57
C LEU A 143 -8.95 26.40 9.06
N PHE A 144 -7.90 26.04 9.82
CA PHE A 144 -7.80 26.31 11.25
C PHE A 144 -6.43 26.92 11.59
N PRO A 145 -6.10 28.10 11.05
CA PRO A 145 -4.84 28.79 11.32
C PRO A 145 -4.78 29.28 12.76
N GLU A 146 -3.57 29.53 13.26
CA GLU A 146 -3.36 30.07 14.62
C GLU A 146 -3.81 31.53 14.73
N ASN A 147 -3.81 32.29 13.63
CA ASN A 147 -4.09 33.72 13.56
C ASN A 147 -5.53 34.07 13.10
N GLU A 148 -6.48 33.15 13.24
CA GLU A 148 -7.91 33.27 12.93
C GLU A 148 -8.28 33.55 11.46
N ASP A 149 -7.42 34.08 10.60
CA ASP A 149 -7.66 34.31 9.19
C ASP A 149 -7.36 33.05 8.35
N PHE A 150 -8.24 32.80 7.37
CA PHE A 150 -8.06 31.69 6.41
C PHE A 150 -6.78 31.88 5.59
N ASP A 151 -5.92 30.84 5.59
CA ASP A 151 -4.64 30.85 4.85
C ASP A 151 -4.84 30.42 3.38
N GLU A 152 -4.99 31.41 2.49
CA GLU A 152 -5.21 31.20 1.05
C GLU A 152 -4.05 30.46 0.37
N GLU A 153 -2.79 30.71 0.75
CA GLU A 153 -1.62 30.09 0.12
C GLU A 153 -1.47 28.64 0.57
N ALA A 154 -1.71 28.36 1.84
CA ALA A 154 -1.77 26.98 2.31
C ALA A 154 -2.94 26.22 1.67
N ALA A 155 -4.11 26.86 1.51
CA ALA A 155 -5.23 26.25 0.81
C ALA A 155 -4.89 25.93 -0.65
N LEU A 156 -4.22 26.85 -1.35
CA LEU A 156 -3.73 26.64 -2.72
C LEU A 156 -2.81 25.42 -2.80
N ALA A 157 -1.81 25.35 -1.93
CA ALA A 157 -0.88 24.22 -1.87
C ALA A 157 -1.63 22.90 -1.57
N GLY A 158 -2.60 22.91 -0.67
CA GLY A 158 -3.41 21.73 -0.34
C GLY A 158 -4.28 21.26 -1.52
N ILE A 159 -4.84 22.19 -2.31
CA ILE A 159 -5.60 21.86 -3.52
C ILE A 159 -4.69 21.28 -4.60
N VAL A 160 -3.48 21.82 -4.80
CA VAL A 160 -2.49 21.26 -5.73
C VAL A 160 -2.12 19.82 -5.32
N LEU A 161 -1.83 19.60 -4.03
CA LEU A 161 -1.55 18.24 -3.53
C LEU A 161 -2.75 17.29 -3.72
N THR A 162 -3.99 17.80 -3.62
CA THR A 162 -5.19 16.99 -3.87
C THR A 162 -5.32 16.61 -5.36
N GLY A 163 -5.00 17.51 -6.28
CA GLY A 163 -5.00 17.20 -7.72
C GLY A 163 -3.88 16.21 -8.11
N LEU A 164 -2.69 16.32 -7.50
CA LEU A 164 -1.61 15.34 -7.66
C LEU A 164 -1.97 13.98 -7.05
N LEU A 165 -2.72 13.95 -5.94
CA LEU A 165 -3.19 12.72 -5.31
C LEU A 165 -4.06 11.88 -6.25
N ALA A 166 -4.86 12.50 -7.11
CA ALA A 166 -5.65 11.81 -8.10
C ALA A 166 -4.77 10.99 -9.08
N GLY A 167 -3.60 11.53 -9.46
CA GLY A 167 -2.62 10.84 -10.29
C GLY A 167 -1.65 9.91 -9.53
N LEU A 168 -1.65 9.97 -8.18
CA LEU A 168 -0.89 9.06 -7.33
C LEU A 168 -1.73 7.88 -6.86
N ARG A 169 -2.89 8.17 -6.25
CA ARG A 169 -3.76 7.16 -5.63
C ARG A 169 -5.19 7.68 -5.51
N LEU A 170 -5.97 7.55 -6.58
CA LEU A 170 -7.34 8.03 -6.68
C LEU A 170 -8.22 7.59 -5.48
N SER A 171 -8.05 6.33 -5.03
CA SER A 171 -8.81 5.77 -3.90
C SER A 171 -8.53 6.46 -2.56
N SER A 172 -7.53 7.32 -2.44
CA SER A 172 -7.21 8.09 -1.23
C SER A 172 -7.89 9.46 -1.18
N LEU A 173 -8.53 9.92 -2.26
CA LEU A 173 -9.24 11.20 -2.30
C LEU A 173 -10.31 11.38 -1.22
N PRO A 174 -11.09 10.34 -0.81
CA PRO A 174 -12.09 10.50 0.24
C PRO A 174 -11.54 11.01 1.57
N LEU A 175 -10.22 10.84 1.84
CA LEU A 175 -9.58 11.41 3.03
C LEU A 175 -9.48 12.95 2.99
N VAL A 176 -9.39 13.54 1.81
CA VAL A 176 -9.06 14.99 1.64
C VAL A 176 -10.14 15.81 0.95
N ILE A 177 -11.12 15.17 0.31
CA ILE A 177 -12.12 15.89 -0.50
C ILE A 177 -12.98 16.85 0.35
N GLY A 178 -13.33 16.46 1.57
CA GLY A 178 -14.10 17.31 2.48
C GLY A 178 -13.37 18.62 2.83
N PRO A 179 -12.15 18.59 3.35
CA PRO A 179 -11.32 19.77 3.57
C PRO A 179 -11.07 20.58 2.31
N ALA A 180 -10.86 19.95 1.14
CA ALA A 180 -10.65 20.63 -0.13
C ALA A 180 -11.88 21.43 -0.55
N LEU A 181 -13.07 20.83 -0.52
CA LEU A 181 -14.34 21.51 -0.83
C LEU A 181 -14.62 22.64 0.17
N TRP A 182 -14.33 22.43 1.46
CA TRP A 182 -14.53 23.49 2.43
C TRP A 182 -13.54 24.64 2.25
N ALA A 183 -12.29 24.37 1.88
CA ALA A 183 -11.32 25.40 1.54
C ALA A 183 -11.80 26.25 0.34
N LEU A 184 -12.36 25.62 -0.70
CA LEU A 184 -12.99 26.34 -1.82
C LEU A 184 -14.12 27.28 -1.36
N GLY A 185 -14.99 26.81 -0.45
CA GLY A 185 -16.10 27.60 0.10
C GLY A 185 -15.65 28.73 1.03
N ARG A 186 -14.47 28.67 1.64
CA ARG A 186 -13.91 29.67 2.54
C ARG A 186 -13.05 30.71 1.84
N SER A 187 -12.53 30.38 0.65
CA SER A 187 -11.62 31.24 -0.09
C SER A 187 -12.31 32.52 -0.60
N ARG A 188 -11.59 33.61 -0.49
CA ARG A 188 -11.97 34.88 -1.14
C ARG A 188 -11.73 34.85 -2.65
N ARG A 189 -10.94 33.91 -3.14
CA ARG A 189 -10.57 33.71 -4.55
C ARG A 189 -10.75 32.26 -5.00
N PRO A 190 -11.98 31.69 -4.92
CA PRO A 190 -12.21 30.27 -5.22
C PRO A 190 -11.80 29.91 -6.65
N GLY A 191 -11.90 30.80 -7.62
CA GLY A 191 -11.45 30.60 -8.99
C GLY A 191 -9.93 30.30 -9.08
N ARG A 192 -9.09 30.93 -8.22
CA ARG A 192 -7.67 30.68 -8.15
C ARG A 192 -7.40 29.22 -7.65
N LEU A 193 -8.14 28.78 -6.65
CA LEU A 193 -8.03 27.42 -6.11
C LEU A 193 -8.49 26.37 -7.14
N VAL A 194 -9.63 26.62 -7.81
CA VAL A 194 -10.14 25.74 -8.88
C VAL A 194 -9.13 25.67 -10.01
N GLY A 195 -8.61 26.82 -10.49
CA GLY A 195 -7.59 26.86 -11.53
C GLY A 195 -6.32 26.09 -11.16
N ALA A 196 -5.85 26.20 -9.91
CA ALA A 196 -4.70 25.43 -9.42
C ALA A 196 -4.99 23.92 -9.34
N GLY A 197 -6.19 23.53 -8.90
CA GLY A 197 -6.63 22.13 -8.91
C GLY A 197 -6.68 21.56 -10.32
N MET A 198 -7.29 22.29 -11.25
CA MET A 198 -7.33 21.89 -12.67
C MET A 198 -5.93 21.80 -13.27
N ALA A 199 -5.04 22.77 -13.00
CA ALA A 199 -3.66 22.74 -13.48
C ALA A 199 -2.89 21.54 -12.93
N SER A 200 -3.04 21.23 -11.64
CA SER A 200 -2.37 20.07 -11.02
C SER A 200 -2.87 18.71 -11.57
N VAL A 201 -4.14 18.63 -11.96
CA VAL A 201 -4.68 17.46 -12.68
C VAL A 201 -4.18 17.45 -14.14
N ALA A 202 -4.20 18.58 -14.83
CA ALA A 202 -3.77 18.67 -16.21
C ALA A 202 -2.31 18.26 -16.42
N VAL A 203 -1.42 18.54 -15.45
CA VAL A 203 0.02 18.19 -15.52
C VAL A 203 0.24 16.68 -15.78
N TRP A 204 -0.59 15.83 -15.24
CA TRP A 204 -0.46 14.38 -15.43
C TRP A 204 -1.50 13.78 -16.38
N LEU A 205 -2.72 14.34 -16.41
CA LEU A 205 -3.80 13.81 -17.24
C LEU A 205 -3.61 14.12 -18.73
N VAL A 206 -3.11 15.32 -19.07
CA VAL A 206 -2.89 15.69 -20.47
C VAL A 206 -1.83 14.81 -21.13
N PRO A 207 -0.62 14.62 -20.55
CA PRO A 207 0.35 13.66 -21.11
C PRO A 207 -0.23 12.27 -21.27
N MET A 208 -0.95 11.76 -20.28
CA MET A 208 -1.58 10.44 -20.32
C MET A 208 -2.61 10.31 -21.45
N ILE A 209 -3.42 11.35 -21.71
CA ILE A 209 -4.37 11.38 -22.84
C ILE A 209 -3.63 11.40 -24.18
N LEU A 210 -2.54 12.17 -24.26
CA LEU A 210 -1.75 12.27 -25.50
C LEU A 210 -1.04 10.97 -25.85
N ASP A 211 -0.61 10.23 -24.84
CA ASP A 211 0.06 8.94 -24.98
C ASP A 211 -0.94 7.80 -25.31
N THR A 212 -1.92 7.60 -24.44
CA THR A 212 -2.90 6.50 -24.56
C THR A 212 -3.99 6.75 -25.60
N GLY A 213 -4.29 8.00 -25.90
CA GLY A 213 -5.47 8.41 -26.67
C GLY A 213 -6.73 8.55 -25.81
N PHE A 214 -7.51 9.61 -26.07
CA PHE A 214 -8.69 9.94 -25.24
C PHE A 214 -9.73 8.82 -25.17
N TRP A 215 -10.12 8.25 -26.30
CA TRP A 215 -11.17 7.23 -26.35
C TRP A 215 -10.72 5.90 -25.76
N THR A 216 -9.48 5.49 -26.02
CA THR A 216 -8.88 4.30 -25.41
C THR A 216 -8.84 4.45 -23.89
N LEU A 217 -8.43 5.63 -23.38
CA LEU A 217 -8.42 5.90 -21.94
C LEU A 217 -9.83 5.82 -21.33
N VAL A 218 -10.86 6.36 -22.02
CA VAL A 218 -12.26 6.26 -21.54
C VAL A 218 -12.73 4.82 -21.49
N GLU A 219 -12.42 4.02 -22.52
CA GLU A 219 -12.78 2.59 -22.58
C GLU A 219 -12.13 1.80 -21.47
N VAL A 220 -10.81 1.95 -21.28
CA VAL A 220 -10.06 1.30 -20.17
C VAL A 220 -10.58 1.74 -18.82
N ALA A 221 -10.82 3.06 -18.64
CA ALA A 221 -11.36 3.61 -17.40
C ALA A 221 -12.72 3.01 -17.06
N TRP A 222 -13.60 2.91 -18.06
CA TRP A 222 -14.93 2.33 -17.88
C TRP A 222 -14.86 0.83 -17.54
N GLY A 223 -14.12 0.04 -18.34
CA GLY A 223 -13.96 -1.39 -18.13
C GLY A 223 -13.36 -1.72 -16.76
N GLN A 224 -12.25 -1.05 -16.41
CA GLN A 224 -11.58 -1.27 -15.12
C GLN A 224 -12.41 -0.81 -13.92
N THR A 225 -13.12 0.32 -14.04
CA THR A 225 -14.01 0.79 -12.97
C THR A 225 -15.20 -0.14 -12.78
N THR A 226 -15.86 -0.55 -13.87
CA THR A 226 -16.97 -1.49 -13.81
C THR A 226 -16.53 -2.82 -13.21
N GLY A 227 -15.46 -3.44 -13.73
CA GLY A 227 -14.92 -4.69 -13.21
C GLY A 227 -14.49 -4.60 -11.74
N HIS A 228 -13.96 -3.45 -11.30
CA HIS A 228 -13.65 -3.24 -9.88
C HIS A 228 -14.89 -3.37 -8.99
N PHE A 229 -16.04 -2.86 -9.41
CA PHE A 229 -17.26 -2.93 -8.61
C PHE A 229 -18.05 -4.23 -8.78
N THR A 230 -17.95 -4.90 -9.92
CA THR A 230 -18.83 -6.04 -10.25
C THR A 230 -18.12 -7.40 -10.31
N GLU A 231 -16.77 -7.43 -10.46
CA GLU A 231 -16.04 -8.67 -10.77
C GLU A 231 -14.88 -8.95 -9.81
N PHE A 232 -13.84 -8.10 -9.82
CA PHE A 232 -12.55 -8.41 -9.17
C PHE A 232 -12.13 -7.48 -8.03
N GLY A 233 -12.86 -6.38 -7.76
CA GLY A 233 -12.39 -5.33 -6.86
C GLY A 233 -12.41 -5.66 -5.37
N GLY A 234 -13.04 -6.76 -4.96
CA GLY A 234 -13.22 -7.11 -3.55
C GLY A 234 -14.03 -6.06 -2.78
N THR A 235 -14.99 -5.43 -3.44
CA THR A 235 -15.98 -4.51 -2.85
C THR A 235 -17.02 -5.29 -2.05
N VAL A 236 -17.96 -4.59 -1.39
CA VAL A 236 -19.08 -5.25 -0.71
C VAL A 236 -20.00 -6.02 -1.67
N GLN A 237 -20.00 -5.70 -2.96
CA GLN A 237 -20.76 -6.41 -3.99
C GLN A 237 -20.10 -7.73 -4.38
N THR A 238 -18.79 -7.74 -4.52
CA THR A 238 -18.03 -8.93 -4.96
C THR A 238 -17.57 -9.82 -3.79
N GLU A 239 -17.50 -9.27 -2.58
CA GLU A 239 -17.18 -9.97 -1.32
C GLU A 239 -18.16 -9.48 -0.25
N SER A 240 -19.37 -10.04 -0.23
CA SER A 240 -20.50 -9.59 0.57
C SER A 240 -20.46 -10.02 2.04
N ASP A 241 -19.55 -10.93 2.43
CA ASP A 241 -19.42 -11.37 3.83
C ASP A 241 -18.88 -10.24 4.72
N LEU A 242 -19.78 -9.57 5.42
CA LEU A 242 -19.45 -8.45 6.31
C LEU A 242 -18.53 -8.88 7.46
N SER A 243 -18.66 -10.11 7.95
CA SER A 243 -17.83 -10.61 9.06
C SER A 243 -16.35 -10.74 8.62
N ARG A 244 -16.11 -11.28 7.42
CA ARG A 244 -14.78 -11.35 6.81
C ARG A 244 -14.23 -9.96 6.51
N ARG A 245 -15.07 -9.01 6.08
CA ARG A 245 -14.66 -7.62 5.83
C ARG A 245 -14.24 -6.92 7.11
N VAL A 246 -15.03 -7.04 8.20
CA VAL A 246 -14.67 -6.51 9.52
C VAL A 246 -13.36 -7.12 10.01
N ALA A 247 -13.27 -8.45 9.96
CA ALA A 247 -12.03 -9.15 10.34
C ALA A 247 -10.82 -8.71 9.51
N GLY A 248 -10.97 -8.57 8.19
CA GLY A 248 -9.94 -8.11 7.27
C GLY A 248 -9.49 -6.67 7.54
N PHE A 249 -10.45 -5.77 7.80
CA PHE A 249 -10.20 -4.38 8.15
C PHE A 249 -9.44 -4.26 9.49
N VAL A 250 -9.95 -4.94 10.54
CA VAL A 250 -9.30 -4.95 11.86
C VAL A 250 -7.91 -5.58 11.78
N ARG A 251 -7.78 -6.73 11.12
CA ARG A 251 -6.48 -7.38 10.89
C ARG A 251 -5.50 -6.44 10.18
N GLY A 252 -5.99 -5.71 9.15
CA GLY A 252 -5.16 -4.76 8.39
C GLY A 252 -4.55 -3.67 9.26
N LEU A 253 -5.33 -3.07 10.17
CA LEU A 253 -4.83 -2.05 11.09
C LEU A 253 -4.02 -2.65 12.25
N TRP A 254 -4.58 -3.66 12.92
CA TRP A 254 -4.06 -4.21 14.16
C TRP A 254 -2.84 -5.11 13.95
N ALA A 255 -2.99 -6.14 13.12
CA ALA A 255 -1.94 -7.13 12.91
C ALA A 255 -0.93 -6.68 11.86
N ASP A 256 -1.37 -6.37 10.65
CA ASP A 256 -0.46 -6.04 9.56
C ASP A 256 0.15 -4.64 9.76
N GLY A 257 -0.69 -3.67 10.17
CA GLY A 257 -0.29 -2.28 10.39
C GLY A 257 0.60 -2.08 11.61
N LEU A 258 0.11 -2.49 12.78
CA LEU A 258 0.75 -2.26 14.08
C LEU A 258 1.63 -3.43 14.55
N GLY A 259 1.65 -4.55 13.81
CA GLY A 259 2.45 -5.71 14.22
C GLY A 259 1.91 -6.48 15.42
N ALA A 260 0.67 -6.23 15.85
CA ALA A 260 0.07 -6.83 17.01
C ALA A 260 -0.37 -8.29 16.78
N TRP A 261 -0.68 -9.00 17.85
CA TRP A 261 -1.05 -10.40 17.79
C TRP A 261 -2.34 -10.66 17.00
N TRP A 262 -2.31 -11.73 16.22
CA TRP A 262 -3.44 -12.28 15.48
C TRP A 262 -3.28 -13.80 15.38
N PRO A 263 -4.35 -14.58 15.22
CA PRO A 263 -4.23 -16.02 15.00
C PRO A 263 -3.24 -16.35 13.86
N GLY A 264 -2.32 -17.27 14.15
CA GLY A 264 -1.23 -17.66 13.23
C GLY A 264 0.05 -16.82 13.36
N ARG A 265 0.10 -15.79 14.25
CA ARG A 265 1.34 -15.05 14.55
C ARG A 265 2.09 -15.60 15.75
N HIS A 266 3.40 -15.35 15.78
CA HIS A 266 4.26 -15.70 16.90
C HIS A 266 3.87 -14.98 18.20
N GLY A 267 4.01 -15.62 19.36
CA GLY A 267 3.62 -15.08 20.67
C GLY A 267 4.23 -13.72 21.04
N LEU A 268 5.42 -13.37 20.52
CA LEU A 268 6.04 -12.06 20.71
C LEU A 268 5.14 -10.89 20.25
N THR A 269 4.30 -11.11 19.26
CA THR A 269 3.35 -10.10 18.77
C THR A 269 2.27 -9.75 19.79
N ALA A 270 2.04 -10.59 20.81
CA ALA A 270 1.16 -10.26 21.93
C ALA A 270 1.75 -9.16 22.82
N VAL A 271 3.08 -9.11 22.97
CA VAL A 271 3.78 -8.02 23.68
C VAL A 271 3.58 -6.70 22.93
N VAL A 272 3.69 -6.73 21.59
CA VAL A 272 3.38 -5.56 20.75
C VAL A 272 1.92 -5.14 20.94
N GLY A 273 0.97 -6.08 20.90
CA GLY A 273 -0.45 -5.80 21.12
C GLY A 273 -0.72 -5.16 22.49
N GLY A 274 -0.14 -5.71 23.55
CA GLY A 274 -0.22 -5.14 24.92
C GLY A 274 0.40 -3.73 24.98
N GLY A 275 1.54 -3.53 24.35
CA GLY A 275 2.18 -2.22 24.19
C GLY A 275 1.29 -1.21 23.48
N VAL A 276 0.71 -1.59 22.34
CA VAL A 276 -0.22 -0.75 21.56
C VAL A 276 -1.42 -0.33 22.42
N LEU A 277 -2.03 -1.26 23.17
CA LEU A 277 -3.15 -0.93 24.06
C LEU A 277 -2.73 0.01 25.20
N ALA A 278 -1.60 -0.26 25.86
CA ALA A 278 -1.10 0.56 26.94
C ALA A 278 -0.72 1.97 26.48
N LEU A 279 0.05 2.07 25.38
CA LEU A 279 0.48 3.35 24.81
C LEU A 279 -0.72 4.11 24.24
N GLY A 280 -1.59 3.44 23.47
CA GLY A 280 -2.80 4.04 22.89
C GLY A 280 -3.74 4.58 23.96
N GLY A 281 -4.04 3.78 24.99
CA GLY A 281 -4.89 4.19 26.11
C GLY A 281 -4.30 5.38 26.89
N ALA A 282 -2.98 5.36 27.17
CA ALA A 282 -2.30 6.49 27.81
C ALA A 282 -2.33 7.75 26.92
N GLY A 283 -2.15 7.59 25.60
CA GLY A 283 -2.17 8.69 24.64
C GLY A 283 -3.55 9.31 24.50
N VAL A 284 -4.58 8.50 24.29
CA VAL A 284 -5.98 8.97 24.23
C VAL A 284 -6.34 9.71 25.51
N ARG A 285 -6.05 9.13 26.68
CA ARG A 285 -6.28 9.80 27.97
C ARG A 285 -5.56 11.15 28.08
N ARG A 286 -4.32 11.23 27.58
CA ARG A 286 -3.56 12.47 27.55
C ARG A 286 -4.19 13.50 26.61
N LEU A 287 -4.52 13.11 25.40
CA LEU A 287 -5.16 13.97 24.40
C LEU A 287 -6.53 14.46 24.86
N CYS A 288 -7.32 13.62 25.56
CA CYS A 288 -8.58 14.04 26.19
C CYS A 288 -8.36 15.11 27.26
N ARG A 289 -7.37 14.89 28.15
CA ARG A 289 -7.06 15.86 29.22
C ARG A 289 -6.58 17.21 28.69
N ASP A 290 -5.83 17.20 27.60
CA ASP A 290 -5.34 18.39 26.94
C ASP A 290 -6.43 19.06 26.08
N GLY A 291 -7.67 18.53 26.07
CA GLY A 291 -8.80 19.04 25.30
C GLY A 291 -8.62 18.97 23.78
N VAL A 292 -7.68 18.13 23.32
CA VAL A 292 -7.34 18.06 21.89
C VAL A 292 -8.53 17.62 21.07
N PHE A 293 -9.28 16.59 21.50
CA PHE A 293 -10.44 16.08 20.77
C PHE A 293 -11.63 17.02 20.71
N GLY A 294 -11.71 18.02 21.63
CA GLY A 294 -12.74 19.05 21.56
C GLY A 294 -12.41 20.18 20.55
N ARG A 295 -11.19 20.24 20.04
CA ARG A 295 -10.80 21.27 19.06
C ARG A 295 -11.35 20.92 17.69
N ARG A 296 -11.99 21.86 17.02
CA ARG A 296 -12.58 21.69 15.67
C ARG A 296 -11.63 21.04 14.67
N ARG A 297 -10.35 21.42 14.70
CA ARG A 297 -9.29 20.83 13.85
C ARG A 297 -9.23 19.29 13.95
N PHE A 298 -9.23 18.73 15.16
CA PHE A 298 -9.10 17.30 15.36
C PHE A 298 -10.41 16.55 15.09
N LEU A 299 -11.55 17.19 15.32
CA LEU A 299 -12.85 16.63 14.90
C LEU A 299 -12.91 16.48 13.38
N TRP A 300 -12.40 17.43 12.62
CA TRP A 300 -12.32 17.34 11.17
C TRP A 300 -11.37 16.25 10.69
N ILE A 301 -10.18 16.11 11.30
CA ILE A 301 -9.26 15.01 11.00
C ILE A 301 -9.95 13.66 11.26
N GLY A 302 -10.66 13.53 12.37
CA GLY A 302 -11.45 12.34 12.71
C GLY A 302 -12.57 12.07 11.69
N ALA A 303 -13.30 13.10 11.26
CA ALA A 303 -14.34 12.97 10.23
C ALA A 303 -13.74 12.52 8.88
N CYS A 304 -12.62 13.09 8.46
CA CYS A 304 -11.92 12.67 7.24
C CYS A 304 -11.45 11.22 7.32
N ALA A 305 -10.87 10.82 8.46
CA ALA A 305 -10.45 9.44 8.69
C ALA A 305 -11.65 8.47 8.67
N ALA A 306 -12.79 8.86 9.28
CA ALA A 306 -14.02 8.07 9.27
C ALA A 306 -14.60 7.95 7.85
N THR A 307 -14.64 9.05 7.08
CA THR A 307 -15.07 9.02 5.67
C THR A 307 -14.22 8.07 4.85
N TYR A 308 -12.90 8.14 5.01
CA TYR A 308 -11.99 7.22 4.33
C TYR A 308 -12.17 5.77 4.81
N ALA A 309 -12.35 5.52 6.11
CA ALA A 309 -12.60 4.18 6.65
C ALA A 309 -13.87 3.56 6.07
N VAL A 310 -14.97 4.35 5.99
CA VAL A 310 -16.23 3.92 5.34
C VAL A 310 -15.99 3.60 3.87
N TRP A 311 -15.28 4.49 3.15
CA TRP A 311 -14.96 4.28 1.74
C TRP A 311 -14.22 2.95 1.50
N ILE A 312 -13.12 2.70 2.22
CA ILE A 312 -12.35 1.46 2.00
C ILE A 312 -13.11 0.23 2.46
N PHE A 313 -13.91 0.33 3.52
CA PHE A 313 -14.69 -0.78 4.02
C PHE A 313 -15.72 -1.27 2.99
N PHE A 314 -16.42 -0.38 2.29
CA PHE A 314 -17.45 -0.76 1.33
C PHE A 314 -16.92 -0.95 -0.10
N PHE A 315 -15.91 -0.18 -0.52
CA PHE A 315 -15.53 -0.06 -1.92
C PHE A 315 -14.10 -0.53 -2.25
N GLN A 316 -13.35 -1.05 -1.26
CA GLN A 316 -12.00 -1.55 -1.48
C GLN A 316 -11.83 -2.98 -0.95
N ASN A 317 -10.83 -3.70 -1.46
CA ASN A 317 -10.51 -5.07 -1.05
C ASN A 317 -9.79 -5.11 0.31
N VAL A 318 -10.50 -4.87 1.40
CA VAL A 318 -9.94 -4.93 2.75
C VAL A 318 -9.73 -6.36 3.25
N VAL A 319 -10.36 -7.35 2.61
CA VAL A 319 -10.24 -8.77 2.99
C VAL A 319 -8.89 -9.32 2.62
N HIS A 320 -8.42 -9.07 1.39
CA HIS A 320 -7.19 -9.67 0.86
C HIS A 320 -6.01 -8.68 0.78
N LYS A 321 -6.25 -7.38 0.81
CA LYS A 321 -5.22 -6.35 0.58
C LYS A 321 -5.14 -5.37 1.75
N SER A 322 -4.20 -5.59 2.69
CA SER A 322 -3.99 -4.70 3.85
C SER A 322 -3.53 -3.28 3.47
N ARG A 323 -3.00 -3.07 2.28
CA ARG A 323 -2.56 -1.75 1.79
C ARG A 323 -3.66 -0.67 1.79
N HIS A 324 -4.93 -1.05 1.72
CA HIS A 324 -6.04 -0.09 1.74
C HIS A 324 -6.21 0.64 3.07
N VAL A 325 -5.72 0.09 4.20
CA VAL A 325 -5.77 0.79 5.49
C VAL A 325 -4.60 1.75 5.73
N LEU A 326 -3.62 1.82 4.81
CA LEU A 326 -2.41 2.64 4.96
C LEU A 326 -2.68 4.10 5.34
N PRO A 327 -3.61 4.85 4.71
CA PRO A 327 -3.86 6.24 5.08
C PRO A 327 -4.39 6.45 6.51
N LEU A 328 -5.01 5.41 7.11
CA LEU A 328 -5.49 5.47 8.50
C LEU A 328 -4.39 5.16 9.52
N LEU A 329 -3.47 4.27 9.16
CA LEU A 329 -2.46 3.75 10.08
C LEU A 329 -1.58 4.86 10.70
N PRO A 330 -1.02 5.84 9.95
CA PRO A 330 -0.21 6.90 10.54
C PRO A 330 -0.98 7.75 11.55
N LEU A 331 -2.27 7.99 11.33
CA LEU A 331 -3.11 8.74 12.27
C LEU A 331 -3.24 8.01 13.61
N LEU A 332 -3.26 6.67 13.63
CA LEU A 332 -3.27 5.85 14.83
C LEU A 332 -1.92 5.85 15.57
N LEU A 333 -0.81 6.09 14.86
CA LEU A 333 0.52 6.16 15.48
C LEU A 333 0.70 7.41 16.36
N VAL A 334 -0.06 8.49 16.10
CA VAL A 334 0.03 9.73 16.90
C VAL A 334 -0.35 9.49 18.37
N PRO A 335 -1.54 8.93 18.72
CA PRO A 335 -1.85 8.64 20.12
C PRO A 335 -0.87 7.65 20.74
N LEU A 336 -0.32 6.68 20.00
CA LEU A 336 0.71 5.76 20.51
C LEU A 336 1.97 6.51 20.93
N ALA A 337 2.46 7.42 20.09
CA ALA A 337 3.64 8.25 20.37
C ALA A 337 3.42 9.18 21.58
N VAL A 338 2.26 9.87 21.62
CA VAL A 338 1.87 10.72 22.77
C VAL A 338 1.81 9.92 24.07
N GLY A 339 1.22 8.73 24.02
CA GLY A 339 1.15 7.82 25.17
C GLY A 339 2.52 7.31 25.61
N GLY A 340 3.38 6.99 24.64
CA GLY A 340 4.78 6.62 24.90
C GLY A 340 5.51 7.69 25.68
N VAL A 341 5.45 8.94 25.22
CA VAL A 341 6.06 10.08 25.95
C VAL A 341 5.41 10.29 27.32
N ALA A 342 4.09 10.15 27.43
CA ALA A 342 3.40 10.30 28.72
C ALA A 342 3.78 9.22 29.73
N LEU A 343 3.92 7.97 29.30
CA LEU A 343 4.36 6.86 30.15
C LEU A 343 5.85 6.95 30.49
N TRP A 344 6.70 7.31 29.53
CA TRP A 344 8.14 7.49 29.76
C TRP A 344 8.44 8.46 30.91
N ARG A 345 7.63 9.50 31.04
CA ARG A 345 7.75 10.50 32.11
C ARG A 345 7.29 10.01 33.51
N ARG A 346 6.66 8.82 33.60
CA ARG A 346 6.17 8.25 34.87
C ARG A 346 7.22 7.47 35.68
N GLY A 347 8.49 7.60 35.31
CA GLY A 347 9.58 6.95 36.02
C GLY A 347 10.01 5.60 35.42
N TRP A 348 10.69 4.78 36.18
CA TRP A 348 11.36 3.57 35.69
C TRP A 348 10.44 2.53 35.09
N TRP A 349 9.28 2.28 35.71
CA TRP A 349 8.30 1.32 35.17
C TRP A 349 7.71 1.75 33.84
N GLY A 350 7.40 3.04 33.69
CA GLY A 350 6.92 3.60 32.43
C GLY A 350 7.96 3.51 31.31
N ARG A 351 9.23 3.77 31.64
CA ARG A 351 10.35 3.57 30.70
C ARG A 351 10.51 2.10 30.31
N GLY A 352 10.33 1.17 31.29
CA GLY A 352 10.35 -0.26 31.02
C GLY A 352 9.26 -0.70 30.05
N VAL A 353 8.02 -0.27 30.26
CA VAL A 353 6.88 -0.58 29.38
C VAL A 353 7.10 -0.03 27.96
N VAL A 354 7.51 1.24 27.85
CA VAL A 354 7.78 1.87 26.54
C VAL A 354 8.95 1.20 25.85
N GLY A 355 10.05 0.94 26.59
CA GLY A 355 11.25 0.29 26.03
C GLY A 355 10.98 -1.13 25.54
N ALA A 356 10.31 -1.96 26.35
CA ALA A 356 9.96 -3.32 25.98
C ALA A 356 8.97 -3.37 24.81
N GLY A 357 7.92 -2.53 24.85
CA GLY A 357 6.94 -2.46 23.77
C GLY A 357 7.57 -1.98 22.45
N PHE A 358 8.43 -0.97 22.50
CA PHE A 358 9.12 -0.46 21.32
C PHE A 358 10.16 -1.45 20.77
N ALA A 359 10.93 -2.12 21.65
CA ALA A 359 11.87 -3.16 21.25
C ALA A 359 11.15 -4.33 20.56
N ALA A 360 10.02 -4.80 21.12
CA ALA A 360 9.20 -5.83 20.48
C ALA A 360 8.65 -5.37 19.13
N TYR A 361 8.20 -4.12 19.03
CA TYR A 361 7.70 -3.51 17.78
C TYR A 361 8.78 -3.47 16.70
N VAL A 362 9.98 -3.01 17.04
CA VAL A 362 11.15 -3.01 16.15
C VAL A 362 11.51 -4.43 15.74
N ALA A 363 11.56 -5.37 16.69
CA ALA A 363 11.88 -6.77 16.39
C ALA A 363 10.89 -7.39 15.41
N VAL A 364 9.58 -7.17 15.59
CA VAL A 364 8.54 -7.65 14.66
C VAL A 364 8.71 -7.00 13.28
N ALA A 365 8.97 -5.68 13.21
CA ALA A 365 9.20 -5.01 11.94
C ALA A 365 10.41 -5.59 11.20
N LEU A 366 11.55 -5.76 11.89
CA LEU A 366 12.78 -6.30 11.27
C LEU A 366 12.63 -7.74 10.82
N VAL A 367 11.92 -8.59 11.58
CA VAL A 367 11.62 -9.97 11.16
C VAL A 367 10.77 -9.99 9.89
N LEU A 368 9.72 -9.18 9.82
CA LEU A 368 8.87 -9.12 8.62
C LEU A 368 9.62 -8.55 7.41
N VAL A 369 10.48 -7.56 7.63
CA VAL A 369 11.33 -6.99 6.57
C VAL A 369 12.35 -8.03 6.06
N GLY A 370 12.98 -8.80 6.96
CA GLY A 370 13.85 -9.90 6.55
C GLY A 370 13.09 -10.96 5.73
N GLN A 371 11.90 -11.35 6.18
CA GLN A 371 11.05 -12.29 5.44
C GLN A 371 10.52 -11.73 4.11
N HIS A 372 10.43 -10.41 3.97
CA HIS A 372 10.06 -9.79 2.70
C HIS A 372 11.17 -9.83 1.65
N GLN A 373 12.42 -10.05 2.07
CA GLN A 373 13.53 -10.27 1.14
C GLN A 373 13.52 -11.66 0.53
N ASP A 374 12.80 -12.62 1.15
CA ASP A 374 12.59 -13.95 0.60
C ASP A 374 11.46 -13.92 -0.46
N PRO A 375 11.60 -14.64 -1.59
CA PRO A 375 10.59 -14.66 -2.64
C PRO A 375 9.20 -15.11 -2.14
N THR A 376 8.14 -14.41 -2.59
CA THR A 376 6.75 -14.81 -2.32
C THR A 376 6.42 -16.19 -2.90
N ALA A 377 5.31 -16.79 -2.44
CA ALA A 377 4.89 -18.09 -2.94
C ALA A 377 4.72 -18.13 -4.46
N VAL A 378 4.18 -17.05 -5.06
CA VAL A 378 4.04 -16.95 -6.53
C VAL A 378 5.39 -16.80 -7.23
N ALA A 379 6.34 -16.06 -6.63
CA ALA A 379 7.68 -15.91 -7.18
C ALA A 379 8.49 -17.21 -7.08
N GLN A 380 8.34 -17.98 -5.99
CA GLN A 380 8.90 -19.33 -5.86
C GLN A 380 8.29 -20.29 -6.90
N ALA A 381 6.96 -20.27 -7.06
CA ALA A 381 6.27 -21.07 -8.07
C ALA A 381 6.75 -20.71 -9.49
N LYS A 382 6.93 -19.41 -9.81
CA LYS A 382 7.50 -18.96 -11.08
C LYS A 382 8.88 -19.58 -11.34
N THR A 383 9.78 -19.54 -10.35
CA THR A 383 11.12 -20.12 -10.50
C THR A 383 11.05 -21.63 -10.70
N TYR A 384 10.15 -22.30 -9.99
CA TYR A 384 9.93 -23.73 -10.18
C TYR A 384 9.39 -24.05 -11.59
N VAL A 385 8.39 -23.31 -12.07
CA VAL A 385 7.83 -23.50 -13.43
C VAL A 385 8.89 -23.24 -14.50
N ALA A 386 9.70 -22.19 -14.36
CA ALA A 386 10.79 -21.88 -15.27
C ALA A 386 11.80 -23.05 -15.36
N ASN A 387 12.21 -23.63 -14.21
CA ASN A 387 13.11 -24.77 -14.18
C ASN A 387 12.50 -26.03 -14.82
N GLN A 388 11.16 -26.19 -14.79
CA GLN A 388 10.48 -27.32 -15.43
C GLN A 388 10.35 -27.13 -16.95
N SER A 389 10.42 -25.90 -17.46
CA SER A 389 10.35 -25.57 -18.88
C SER A 389 11.71 -25.59 -19.58
N GLU A 390 12.82 -25.74 -18.85
CA GLU A 390 14.16 -25.85 -19.45
C GLU A 390 14.31 -27.16 -20.23
N GLY A 391 14.33 -27.02 -21.58
CA GLY A 391 14.61 -28.15 -22.50
C GLY A 391 13.41 -29.03 -22.88
N GLU A 392 12.24 -28.80 -22.33
CA GLU A 392 11.02 -29.54 -22.65
C GLU A 392 9.83 -28.62 -22.91
N PRO A 393 8.96 -28.94 -23.88
CA PRO A 393 7.75 -28.15 -24.13
C PRO A 393 6.75 -28.32 -22.97
N VAL A 394 6.56 -27.28 -22.20
CA VAL A 394 5.65 -27.27 -21.05
C VAL A 394 4.37 -26.51 -21.36
N GLN A 395 3.24 -27.00 -20.88
CA GLN A 395 1.96 -26.32 -20.86
C GLN A 395 1.63 -25.88 -19.43
N VAL A 396 1.33 -24.61 -19.24
CA VAL A 396 0.93 -24.06 -17.92
C VAL A 396 -0.56 -23.71 -17.96
N ALA A 397 -1.32 -24.26 -17.04
CA ALA A 397 -2.73 -23.96 -16.84
C ALA A 397 -2.93 -23.24 -15.51
N SER A 398 -3.43 -22.01 -15.52
CA SER A 398 -3.67 -21.20 -14.35
C SER A 398 -4.69 -20.09 -14.62
N VAL A 399 -5.06 -19.33 -13.58
CA VAL A 399 -5.84 -18.11 -13.77
C VAL A 399 -5.05 -17.11 -14.64
N PRO A 400 -5.73 -16.28 -15.45
CA PRO A 400 -5.08 -15.33 -16.37
C PRO A 400 -4.00 -14.49 -15.70
N LEU A 401 -4.26 -14.00 -14.49
CA LEU A 401 -3.35 -13.16 -13.72
C LEU A 401 -1.99 -13.83 -13.41
N ILE A 402 -1.98 -15.13 -13.13
CA ILE A 402 -0.74 -15.90 -12.92
C ILE A 402 -0.06 -16.16 -14.26
N ASN A 403 -0.82 -16.51 -15.30
CA ASN A 403 -0.28 -16.71 -16.64
C ASN A 403 0.43 -15.45 -17.15
N ASP A 404 -0.17 -14.28 -16.97
CA ASP A 404 0.43 -12.99 -17.32
C ASP A 404 1.69 -12.70 -16.51
N TYR A 405 1.66 -13.03 -15.20
CA TYR A 405 2.83 -12.89 -14.32
C TYR A 405 4.01 -13.76 -14.78
N LEU A 406 3.74 -15.00 -15.22
CA LEU A 406 4.78 -15.91 -15.71
C LEU A 406 5.29 -15.48 -17.10
N ARG A 407 4.38 -15.13 -18.01
CA ARG A 407 4.70 -14.71 -19.38
C ARG A 407 5.55 -13.45 -19.42
N ALA A 408 5.18 -12.44 -18.63
CA ALA A 408 5.92 -11.17 -18.58
C ALA A 408 7.31 -11.33 -17.96
N GLN A 409 7.57 -12.42 -17.20
CA GLN A 409 8.90 -12.76 -16.70
C GLN A 409 9.61 -13.81 -17.57
N GLN A 410 9.21 -13.92 -18.86
CA GLN A 410 9.88 -14.70 -19.90
C GLN A 410 9.96 -16.21 -19.58
N VAL A 411 8.99 -16.76 -18.85
CA VAL A 411 8.88 -18.21 -18.66
C VAL A 411 8.38 -18.82 -19.96
N ASP A 412 9.18 -19.66 -20.62
CA ASP A 412 8.84 -20.29 -21.88
C ASP A 412 7.85 -21.43 -21.65
N ALA A 413 6.59 -21.22 -21.96
CA ALA A 413 5.52 -22.19 -21.83
C ALA A 413 4.33 -21.85 -22.72
N ARG A 414 3.52 -22.86 -23.06
CA ARG A 414 2.19 -22.64 -23.61
C ARG A 414 1.22 -22.38 -22.49
N TYR A 415 0.58 -21.21 -22.48
CA TYR A 415 -0.35 -20.79 -21.42
C TYR A 415 -1.80 -21.10 -21.79
N LEU A 416 -2.53 -21.69 -20.84
CA LEU A 416 -3.98 -21.86 -20.89
C LEU A 416 -4.59 -21.17 -19.66
N SER A 417 -5.55 -20.30 -19.91
CA SER A 417 -6.32 -19.65 -18.83
C SER A 417 -7.41 -20.60 -18.35
N VAL A 418 -7.59 -20.69 -17.03
CA VAL A 418 -8.60 -21.52 -16.39
C VAL A 418 -9.39 -20.65 -15.41
N GLU A 419 -10.55 -20.17 -15.84
CA GLU A 419 -11.45 -19.36 -15.02
C GLU A 419 -12.76 -20.10 -14.72
N ASP A 420 -13.26 -20.88 -15.70
CA ASP A 420 -14.54 -21.55 -15.59
C ASP A 420 -14.51 -23.04 -15.98
N SER A 421 -15.69 -23.66 -15.97
CA SER A 421 -15.86 -25.07 -16.34
C SER A 421 -15.66 -25.34 -17.84
N ALA A 422 -15.73 -24.31 -18.70
CA ALA A 422 -15.47 -24.46 -20.15
C ALA A 422 -13.96 -24.54 -20.40
N ASP A 423 -13.19 -23.69 -19.73
CA ASP A 423 -11.73 -23.69 -19.78
C ASP A 423 -11.16 -25.01 -19.27
N VAL A 424 -11.73 -25.56 -18.19
CA VAL A 424 -11.40 -26.89 -17.67
C VAL A 424 -11.65 -28.00 -18.71
N ARG A 425 -12.75 -27.90 -19.50
CA ARG A 425 -13.02 -28.84 -20.58
C ARG A 425 -12.02 -28.70 -21.72
N GLU A 426 -11.63 -27.49 -22.05
CA GLU A 426 -10.61 -27.21 -23.06
C GLU A 426 -9.25 -27.74 -22.61
N LEU A 427 -8.83 -27.48 -21.37
CA LEU A 427 -7.61 -28.02 -20.78
C LEU A 427 -7.59 -29.56 -20.88
N ARG A 428 -8.71 -30.23 -20.55
CA ARG A 428 -8.83 -31.71 -20.67
C ARG A 428 -8.74 -32.22 -22.10
N ARG A 429 -9.14 -31.41 -23.10
CA ARG A 429 -9.01 -31.74 -24.53
C ARG A 429 -7.60 -31.50 -25.05
N SER A 430 -6.94 -30.49 -24.51
CA SER A 430 -5.58 -30.11 -24.90
C SER A 430 -4.50 -30.80 -24.09
N ASP A 431 -4.87 -31.63 -23.11
CA ASP A 431 -3.96 -32.50 -22.34
C ASP A 431 -3.41 -33.57 -23.28
N ALA A 432 -2.35 -33.20 -23.97
CA ALA A 432 -1.72 -34.03 -24.99
C ALA A 432 -0.64 -34.91 -24.34
N PRO A 433 -0.57 -36.20 -24.70
CA PRO A 433 0.38 -37.12 -24.07
C PRO A 433 1.85 -36.84 -24.42
N ASP A 434 2.13 -35.84 -25.22
CA ASP A 434 3.47 -35.44 -25.66
C ASP A 434 4.02 -34.20 -24.94
N ARG A 435 3.29 -33.68 -23.95
CA ARG A 435 3.67 -32.45 -23.25
C ARG A 435 3.44 -32.54 -21.75
N LYS A 436 4.43 -32.07 -21.00
CA LYS A 436 4.32 -31.88 -19.56
C LYS A 436 3.33 -30.76 -19.26
N THR A 437 2.33 -31.02 -18.41
CA THR A 437 1.31 -30.04 -18.02
C THR A 437 1.51 -29.66 -16.55
N LEU A 438 1.64 -28.37 -16.29
CA LEU A 438 1.71 -27.76 -14.96
C LEU A 438 0.42 -27.01 -14.67
N VAL A 439 -0.30 -27.41 -13.61
CA VAL A 439 -1.49 -26.68 -13.14
C VAL A 439 -1.07 -25.87 -11.92
N VAL A 440 -1.16 -24.54 -12.02
CA VAL A 440 -0.75 -23.62 -10.96
C VAL A 440 -1.98 -23.02 -10.28
N GLY A 441 -2.15 -23.29 -8.98
CA GLY A 441 -3.26 -22.81 -8.18
C GLY A 441 -4.03 -23.91 -7.44
N THR A 442 -5.28 -23.68 -7.09
CA THR A 442 -6.10 -24.59 -6.26
C THR A 442 -6.89 -25.64 -7.08
N TYR A 443 -6.49 -25.92 -8.30
CA TYR A 443 -7.27 -26.73 -9.25
C TYR A 443 -6.84 -28.19 -9.35
N ALA A 444 -6.52 -28.85 -8.22
CA ALA A 444 -6.08 -30.25 -8.19
C ALA A 444 -6.99 -31.25 -8.91
N SER A 445 -8.30 -30.94 -9.03
CA SER A 445 -9.30 -31.79 -9.68
C SER A 445 -9.54 -31.47 -11.15
N VAL A 446 -8.79 -30.54 -11.73
CA VAL A 446 -9.00 -30.04 -13.11
C VAL A 446 -8.77 -31.14 -14.11
N LEU A 447 -7.66 -31.89 -14.01
CA LEU A 447 -7.42 -33.06 -14.83
C LEU A 447 -8.00 -34.31 -14.15
N LYS A 448 -8.59 -35.23 -14.93
CA LYS A 448 -9.21 -36.47 -14.41
C LYS A 448 -8.17 -37.53 -14.00
N ARG A 449 -6.87 -37.24 -14.11
CA ARG A 449 -5.77 -38.11 -13.67
C ARG A 449 -5.10 -37.57 -12.43
N ARG A 450 -4.36 -38.41 -11.70
CA ARG A 450 -3.56 -37.98 -10.55
C ARG A 450 -2.32 -37.24 -11.04
N PRO A 451 -1.89 -36.16 -10.36
CA PRO A 451 -0.61 -35.54 -10.65
C PRO A 451 0.55 -36.49 -10.27
N ASP A 452 1.61 -36.47 -11.06
CA ASP A 452 2.82 -37.22 -10.81
C ASP A 452 3.61 -36.63 -9.65
N SER A 453 3.58 -35.32 -9.52
CA SER A 453 4.08 -34.63 -8.32
C SER A 453 3.26 -33.37 -7.98
N VAL A 454 3.32 -33.00 -6.70
CA VAL A 454 2.67 -31.80 -6.16
C VAL A 454 3.68 -31.02 -5.35
N ARG A 455 3.82 -29.73 -5.62
CA ARG A 455 4.65 -28.82 -4.84
C ARG A 455 3.86 -27.62 -4.38
N THR A 456 3.91 -27.34 -3.09
CA THR A 456 3.27 -26.17 -2.49
C THR A 456 4.35 -25.23 -1.97
N PHE A 457 4.24 -23.98 -2.34
CA PHE A 457 5.11 -22.89 -1.94
C PHE A 457 4.37 -22.02 -0.93
N TYR A 458 5.06 -21.57 0.11
CA TYR A 458 4.49 -20.78 1.19
C TYR A 458 5.26 -19.49 1.38
N HIS A 459 4.52 -18.45 1.78
CA HIS A 459 5.09 -17.21 2.25
C HIS A 459 4.30 -16.68 3.45
N ASN A 460 4.94 -15.85 4.28
CA ASN A 460 4.27 -15.29 5.46
C ASN A 460 3.08 -14.39 5.07
N PRO A 461 1.83 -14.74 5.47
CA PRO A 461 0.63 -13.96 5.13
C PRO A 461 0.56 -12.58 5.79
N PHE A 462 1.49 -12.25 6.70
CA PHE A 462 1.64 -10.92 7.30
C PHE A 462 2.68 -10.05 6.59
N VAL A 463 3.43 -10.65 5.65
CA VAL A 463 4.24 -9.93 4.68
C VAL A 463 3.42 -9.68 3.43
N ASN A 464 2.88 -10.72 2.78
CA ASN A 464 1.95 -10.59 1.66
C ASN A 464 0.71 -11.45 1.89
N ARG A 465 -0.45 -10.78 2.09
CA ARG A 465 -1.72 -11.47 2.37
C ARG A 465 -2.33 -12.09 1.12
N MET A 466 -2.00 -11.58 -0.06
CA MET A 466 -2.72 -11.92 -1.28
C MET A 466 -2.36 -13.31 -1.82
N TRP A 467 -1.09 -13.69 -1.69
CA TRP A 467 -0.55 -14.95 -2.22
C TRP A 467 0.28 -15.69 -1.17
N PRO A 468 -0.32 -16.11 -0.02
CA PRO A 468 0.43 -16.78 1.05
C PRO A 468 0.82 -18.20 0.70
N GLU A 469 0.11 -18.82 -0.24
CA GLU A 469 0.31 -20.19 -0.69
C GLU A 469 0.01 -20.30 -2.19
N VAL A 470 0.86 -21.03 -2.92
CA VAL A 470 0.67 -21.40 -4.33
C VAL A 470 1.08 -22.85 -4.51
N THR A 471 0.18 -23.68 -5.06
CA THR A 471 0.45 -25.07 -5.37
C THR A 471 0.63 -25.28 -6.87
N VAL A 472 1.63 -26.07 -7.24
CA VAL A 472 1.88 -26.51 -8.61
C VAL A 472 1.70 -28.02 -8.67
N TYR A 473 0.79 -28.47 -9.51
CA TYR A 473 0.54 -29.87 -9.84
C TYR A 473 1.22 -30.19 -11.15
N VAL A 474 2.09 -31.19 -11.15
CA VAL A 474 2.84 -31.63 -12.32
C VAL A 474 2.22 -32.90 -12.86
N TYR A 475 1.98 -32.91 -14.15
CA TYR A 475 1.49 -34.06 -14.90
C TYR A 475 2.51 -34.34 -16.00
N ASP A 476 3.34 -35.35 -15.78
CA ASP A 476 4.28 -35.87 -16.77
C ASP A 476 3.53 -36.70 -17.84
N HIS A 477 4.22 -37.14 -18.88
CA HIS A 477 3.63 -37.79 -20.06
C HIS A 477 2.97 -39.12 -19.75
#